data_47c15b4b0664805d5ac181620056f302
#
_entry.id   47c15b4b0664805d5ac181620056f302
#
_cell.length_a   1.000
_cell.length_b   1.000
_cell.length_c   1.000
_cell.angle_alpha   90.00
_cell.angle_beta   90.00
_cell.angle_gamma   90.00
#
_symmetry.space_group_name_H-M   'P 1'
#
loop_
_entity.id
_entity.type
_entity.pdbx_description
1 polymer ?
#
loop_
_entity_poly.entity_id
_entity_poly.type
_entity_poly.pdbx_seq_one_letter_code
_entity_poly.pdbx_strand_id
1 'polypeptide(L)'
;MRVIGLGEMRESTEALAVEDLHKSFGSVEVLKGISLCANDHDVVSILGSSGSGKSTLLRCINLLETPDAGKVYVHGELIKMVQRPGVGPVPEDMKQVERIRSRLSMVFQQFNLWSHMTVLENVIEAPVHVLKTPRPEAIATAEAVLQRVGMYERKDYYPSHLSGGQQQRAAIARALAMEPEVMLFDEPTSALDPELVGEVLKVIRSLAEEGRTMLVVTHEMGFAKEVST
;
A
#
# COMPACT_ATOMS: atom_id res chain seq x y z
N MET A 1 -12.70 26.40 -4.35
CA MET A 1 -11.25 26.41 -4.53
C MET A 1 -10.65 27.22 -3.39
N ARG A 2 -10.11 26.55 -2.35
CA ARG A 2 -9.43 27.25 -1.25
C ARG A 2 -7.95 26.91 -1.37
N VAL A 3 -7.15 27.90 -1.75
CA VAL A 3 -5.68 27.86 -1.67
C VAL A 3 -5.34 28.17 -0.22
N ILE A 4 -4.74 27.22 0.49
CA ILE A 4 -4.14 27.47 1.81
C ILE A 4 -2.69 27.85 1.54
N GLY A 5 -2.31 29.06 1.99
CA GLY A 5 -1.01 29.67 1.78
C GLY A 5 0.11 28.87 2.48
N LEU A 6 1.22 28.73 1.78
CA LEU A 6 2.50 28.26 2.27
C LEU A 6 3.08 29.29 3.26
N GLY A 7 3.31 28.84 4.48
CA GLY A 7 4.13 29.61 5.40
C GLY A 7 3.80 29.40 6.87
N GLU A 8 4.08 28.20 7.39
CA GLU A 8 4.45 27.98 8.80
C GLU A 8 5.01 26.56 8.87
N MET A 9 6.19 26.38 9.49
CA MET A 9 6.70 25.04 9.82
C MET A 9 5.72 24.41 10.81
N ARG A 10 4.72 23.68 10.28
CA ARG A 10 3.95 22.71 11.06
C ARG A 10 4.89 21.54 11.32
N GLU A 11 4.96 21.07 12.55
CA GLU A 11 5.35 19.69 12.82
C GLU A 11 4.46 18.85 11.91
N SER A 12 5.04 18.28 10.86
CA SER A 12 4.28 17.68 9.77
C SER A 12 3.76 16.33 10.25
N THR A 13 2.50 16.29 10.61
CA THR A 13 1.73 15.05 10.81
C THR A 13 1.41 14.36 9.49
N GLU A 14 1.91 14.91 8.37
CA GLU A 14 1.65 14.44 7.02
C GLU A 14 2.46 13.19 6.71
N ALA A 15 1.78 12.03 6.71
CA ALA A 15 2.39 10.74 6.41
C ALA A 15 2.68 10.57 4.91
N LEU A 16 1.79 11.11 4.07
CA LEU A 16 1.91 11.03 2.61
C LEU A 16 1.38 12.30 1.95
N ALA A 17 2.16 12.87 1.02
CA ALA A 17 1.68 13.91 0.11
C ALA A 17 2.02 13.60 -1.34
N VAL A 18 1.11 13.90 -2.20
CA VAL A 18 1.25 13.82 -3.67
C VAL A 18 0.87 15.17 -4.25
N GLU A 19 1.77 15.73 -5.06
CA GLU A 19 1.59 17.04 -5.69
C GLU A 19 1.64 16.90 -7.20
N ASP A 20 0.56 17.31 -7.87
CA ASP A 20 0.48 17.45 -9.33
C ASP A 20 1.02 16.24 -10.10
N LEU A 21 0.59 15.03 -9.72
CA LEU A 21 1.11 13.78 -10.27
C LEU A 21 0.52 13.48 -11.65
N HIS A 22 1.40 13.29 -12.64
CA HIS A 22 1.05 12.96 -14.01
C HIS A 22 1.61 11.61 -14.42
N LYS A 23 0.83 10.85 -15.19
CA LYS A 23 1.26 9.58 -15.79
C LYS A 23 0.53 9.31 -17.10
N SER A 24 1.29 9.01 -18.13
CA SER A 24 0.79 8.59 -19.44
C SER A 24 1.29 7.21 -19.82
N PHE A 25 0.50 6.47 -20.57
CA PHE A 25 0.89 5.23 -21.26
C PHE A 25 0.70 5.42 -22.75
N GLY A 26 1.80 5.58 -23.48
CA GLY A 26 1.78 5.99 -24.89
C GLY A 26 1.11 7.36 -25.04
N SER A 27 0.04 7.44 -25.81
CA SER A 27 -0.71 8.69 -26.04
C SER A 27 -1.83 8.95 -25.03
N VAL A 28 -2.06 8.03 -24.08
CA VAL A 28 -3.16 8.13 -23.11
C VAL A 28 -2.63 8.67 -21.79
N GLU A 29 -3.03 9.90 -21.43
CA GLU A 29 -2.76 10.46 -20.11
C GLU A 29 -3.77 9.92 -19.11
N VAL A 30 -3.28 9.12 -18.15
CA VAL A 30 -4.09 8.43 -17.11
C VAL A 30 -4.18 9.24 -15.82
N LEU A 31 -3.07 9.81 -15.36
CA LEU A 31 -3.05 10.75 -14.23
C LEU A 31 -2.83 12.17 -14.77
N LYS A 32 -3.71 13.08 -14.41
CA LYS A 32 -3.80 14.44 -14.98
C LYS A 32 -3.66 15.50 -13.90
N GLY A 33 -2.51 15.51 -13.21
CA GLY A 33 -2.26 16.47 -12.13
C GLY A 33 -2.99 16.12 -10.83
N ILE A 34 -2.85 14.88 -10.36
CA ILE A 34 -3.48 14.43 -9.13
C ILE A 34 -2.70 14.91 -7.91
N SER A 35 -3.41 15.55 -6.97
CA SER A 35 -2.86 15.95 -5.67
C SER A 35 -3.72 15.40 -4.54
N LEU A 36 -3.09 14.84 -3.52
CA LEU A 36 -3.72 14.35 -2.30
C LEU A 36 -2.75 14.43 -1.12
N CYS A 37 -3.28 14.46 0.08
CA CYS A 37 -2.50 14.29 1.31
C CYS A 37 -3.23 13.33 2.26
N ALA A 38 -2.46 12.65 3.11
CA ALA A 38 -2.92 11.86 4.23
C ALA A 38 -2.04 12.17 5.43
N ASN A 39 -2.65 12.52 6.55
CA ASN A 39 -1.94 12.70 7.81
C ASN A 39 -1.74 11.33 8.49
N ASP A 40 -0.93 11.30 9.54
CA ASP A 40 -0.85 10.12 10.39
C ASP A 40 -2.24 9.75 10.91
N HIS A 41 -2.54 8.45 10.85
CA HIS A 41 -3.82 7.86 11.25
C HIS A 41 -5.00 8.13 10.32
N ASP A 42 -4.82 8.82 9.19
CA ASP A 42 -5.88 9.00 8.20
C ASP A 42 -6.15 7.73 7.39
N VAL A 43 -7.42 7.51 7.08
CA VAL A 43 -7.87 6.52 6.10
C VAL A 43 -8.49 7.23 4.90
N VAL A 44 -7.75 7.30 3.82
CA VAL A 44 -8.17 7.95 2.58
C VAL A 44 -8.74 6.90 1.61
N SER A 45 -10.05 6.96 1.33
CA SER A 45 -10.66 6.09 0.33
C SER A 45 -10.69 6.75 -1.05
N ILE A 46 -10.18 6.03 -2.05
CA ILE A 46 -10.14 6.47 -3.45
C ILE A 46 -11.21 5.72 -4.22
N LEU A 47 -12.22 6.43 -4.67
CA LEU A 47 -13.37 5.90 -5.39
C LEU A 47 -13.34 6.35 -6.86
N GLY A 48 -13.90 5.54 -7.75
CA GLY A 48 -14.00 5.89 -9.16
C GLY A 48 -14.27 4.67 -10.04
N SER A 49 -14.64 4.91 -11.30
CA SER A 49 -14.90 3.84 -12.27
C SER A 49 -13.64 3.00 -12.57
N SER A 50 -13.85 1.79 -13.07
CA SER A 50 -12.74 0.98 -13.58
C SER A 50 -12.00 1.73 -14.70
N GLY A 51 -10.67 1.62 -14.73
CA GLY A 51 -9.83 2.32 -15.70
C GLY A 51 -9.60 3.82 -15.44
N SER A 52 -10.09 4.40 -14.33
CA SER A 52 -9.88 5.82 -14.00
C SER A 52 -8.49 6.17 -13.45
N GLY A 53 -7.56 5.21 -13.39
CA GLY A 53 -6.17 5.46 -12.97
C GLY A 53 -5.88 5.23 -11.49
N LYS A 54 -6.84 4.73 -10.68
CA LYS A 54 -6.66 4.52 -9.23
C LYS A 54 -5.47 3.63 -8.89
N SER A 55 -5.36 2.45 -9.50
CA SER A 55 -4.22 1.54 -9.32
C SER A 55 -2.92 2.15 -9.81
N THR A 56 -2.97 2.92 -10.91
CA THR A 56 -1.81 3.67 -11.42
C THR A 56 -1.32 4.68 -10.40
N LEU A 57 -2.24 5.39 -9.74
CA LEU A 57 -1.89 6.35 -8.68
C LEU A 57 -1.15 5.65 -7.54
N LEU A 58 -1.69 4.55 -6.98
CA LEU A 58 -1.01 3.80 -5.91
C LEU A 58 0.37 3.28 -6.35
N ARG A 59 0.47 2.79 -7.59
CA ARG A 59 1.75 2.30 -8.15
C ARG A 59 2.76 3.43 -8.36
N CYS A 60 2.32 4.64 -8.71
CA CYS A 60 3.21 5.81 -8.79
C CYS A 60 3.67 6.26 -7.39
N ILE A 61 2.80 6.21 -6.38
CA ILE A 61 3.16 6.52 -4.98
C ILE A 61 4.24 5.57 -4.48
N ASN A 62 4.10 4.26 -4.76
CA ASN A 62 5.07 3.23 -4.37
C ASN A 62 6.23 3.07 -5.39
N LEU A 63 6.29 3.90 -6.44
CA LEU A 63 7.28 3.81 -7.52
C LEU A 63 7.37 2.43 -8.21
N LEU A 64 6.30 1.63 -8.19
CA LEU A 64 6.15 0.48 -9.08
C LEU A 64 5.93 0.93 -10.53
N GLU A 65 5.33 2.13 -10.68
CA GLU A 65 5.27 2.89 -11.92
C GLU A 65 5.97 4.22 -11.70
N THR A 66 6.83 4.61 -12.62
CA THR A 66 7.49 5.92 -12.56
C THR A 66 6.53 6.99 -13.05
N PRO A 67 6.20 8.03 -12.26
CA PRO A 67 5.40 9.16 -12.73
C PRO A 67 6.16 9.97 -13.79
N ASP A 68 5.42 10.61 -14.70
CA ASP A 68 6.01 11.46 -15.74
C ASP A 68 6.34 12.85 -15.20
N ALA A 69 5.53 13.34 -14.25
CA ALA A 69 5.74 14.60 -13.53
C ALA A 69 5.04 14.57 -12.18
N GLY A 70 5.29 15.58 -11.36
CA GLY A 70 4.75 15.71 -10.00
C GLY A 70 5.74 15.26 -8.93
N LYS A 71 5.27 15.24 -7.68
CA LYS A 71 6.09 14.91 -6.52
C LYS A 71 5.36 13.99 -5.58
N VAL A 72 6.10 13.11 -4.92
CA VAL A 72 5.62 12.24 -3.85
C VAL A 72 6.50 12.44 -2.63
N TYR A 73 5.88 12.70 -1.48
CA TYR A 73 6.55 12.84 -0.19
C TYR A 73 6.02 11.76 0.77
N VAL A 74 6.92 11.18 1.52
CA VAL A 74 6.60 10.23 2.60
C VAL A 74 7.20 10.76 3.88
N HIS A 75 6.36 11.14 4.86
CA HIS A 75 6.76 11.86 6.09
C HIS A 75 7.70 13.05 5.78
N GLY A 76 7.28 13.90 4.85
CA GLY A 76 8.02 15.09 4.43
C GLY A 76 9.26 14.82 3.57
N GLU A 77 9.65 13.56 3.38
CA GLU A 77 10.77 13.20 2.53
C GLU A 77 10.36 13.12 1.06
N LEU A 78 10.85 14.03 0.22
CA LEU A 78 10.62 14.02 -1.23
C LEU A 78 11.35 12.86 -1.89
N ILE A 79 10.63 12.05 -2.68
CA ILE A 79 11.23 11.10 -3.61
C ILE A 79 11.84 11.89 -4.78
N LYS A 80 13.17 11.95 -4.83
CA LYS A 80 13.88 12.74 -5.83
C LYS A 80 13.89 12.04 -7.17
N MET A 81 13.41 12.75 -8.20
CA MET A 81 13.40 12.31 -9.59
C MET A 81 14.33 13.17 -10.44
N VAL A 82 15.03 12.56 -11.40
CA VAL A 82 15.88 13.24 -12.37
C VAL A 82 15.49 12.86 -13.77
N GLN A 83 15.58 13.80 -14.70
CA GLN A 83 15.32 13.56 -16.13
C GLN A 83 16.55 12.92 -16.77
N ARG A 84 16.37 11.75 -17.40
CA ARG A 84 17.42 11.12 -18.22
C ARG A 84 17.07 11.24 -19.68
N PRO A 85 17.97 11.76 -20.54
CA PRO A 85 17.73 11.87 -21.96
C PRO A 85 17.36 10.53 -22.60
N GLY A 86 16.25 10.48 -23.34
CA GLY A 86 15.78 9.28 -24.03
C GLY A 86 15.08 8.23 -23.15
N VAL A 87 15.05 8.40 -21.83
CA VAL A 87 14.40 7.46 -20.89
C VAL A 87 13.23 8.14 -20.15
N GLY A 88 13.34 9.43 -19.86
CA GLY A 88 12.36 10.17 -19.06
C GLY A 88 12.77 10.29 -17.59
N PRO A 89 11.79 10.56 -16.70
CA PRO A 89 12.06 10.67 -15.27
C PRO A 89 12.42 9.31 -14.67
N VAL A 90 13.45 9.32 -13.81
CA VAL A 90 13.90 8.14 -13.03
C VAL A 90 14.27 8.60 -11.63
N PRO A 91 14.20 7.73 -10.61
CA PRO A 91 14.70 8.06 -9.29
C PRO A 91 16.18 8.45 -9.32
N GLU A 92 16.53 9.52 -8.58
CA GLU A 92 17.91 9.99 -8.45
C GLU A 92 18.76 8.97 -7.67
N ASP A 93 18.19 8.42 -6.59
CA ASP A 93 18.85 7.45 -5.70
C ASP A 93 17.93 6.25 -5.44
N MET A 94 18.33 5.07 -5.95
CA MET A 94 17.60 3.82 -5.72
C MET A 94 17.61 3.36 -4.26
N LYS A 95 18.64 3.71 -3.46
CA LYS A 95 18.66 3.41 -2.03
C LYS A 95 17.60 4.20 -1.27
N GLN A 96 17.35 5.47 -1.67
CA GLN A 96 16.23 6.23 -1.15
C GLN A 96 14.90 5.53 -1.44
N VAL A 97 14.71 5.07 -2.68
CA VAL A 97 13.50 4.36 -3.09
C VAL A 97 13.30 3.08 -2.29
N GLU A 98 14.33 2.26 -2.12
CA GLU A 98 14.27 1.02 -1.34
C GLU A 98 13.89 1.30 0.12
N ARG A 99 14.49 2.30 0.74
CA ARG A 99 14.16 2.73 2.11
C ARG A 99 12.72 3.25 2.22
N ILE A 100 12.27 4.09 1.27
CA ILE A 100 10.89 4.59 1.29
C ILE A 100 9.90 3.45 1.05
N ARG A 101 10.19 2.52 0.13
CA ARG A 101 9.35 1.34 -0.10
C ARG A 101 9.23 0.42 1.11
N SER A 102 10.25 0.33 1.96
CA SER A 102 10.14 -0.45 3.21
C SER A 102 9.17 0.18 4.23
N ARG A 103 8.88 1.49 4.10
CA ARG A 103 7.92 2.24 4.91
C ARG A 103 6.50 2.27 4.29
N LEU A 104 6.39 1.91 3.00
CA LEU A 104 5.15 1.85 2.24
C LEU A 104 4.84 0.40 1.88
N SER A 105 3.82 -0.20 2.48
CA SER A 105 3.38 -1.54 2.08
C SER A 105 2.21 -1.47 1.13
N MET A 106 2.19 -2.36 0.12
CA MET A 106 1.10 -2.44 -0.85
C MET A 106 0.44 -3.81 -0.84
N VAL A 107 -0.88 -3.80 -0.70
CA VAL A 107 -1.76 -4.97 -0.82
C VAL A 107 -2.49 -4.88 -2.16
N PHE A 108 -2.30 -5.87 -3.00
CA PHE A 108 -2.81 -5.89 -4.38
C PHE A 108 -4.17 -6.59 -4.47
N GLN A 109 -4.89 -6.32 -5.55
CA GLN A 109 -6.10 -7.02 -5.95
C GLN A 109 -5.85 -8.54 -6.12
N GLN A 110 -4.76 -8.90 -6.80
CA GLN A 110 -4.24 -10.27 -6.85
C GLN A 110 -3.32 -10.46 -5.65
N PHE A 111 -3.48 -11.51 -4.91
CA PHE A 111 -2.82 -11.74 -3.60
C PHE A 111 -1.29 -11.72 -3.68
N ASN A 112 -0.72 -12.09 -4.85
CA ASN A 112 0.72 -12.08 -5.16
C ASN A 112 1.56 -12.84 -4.10
N LEU A 113 1.00 -13.93 -3.55
CA LEU A 113 1.76 -14.82 -2.67
C LEU A 113 2.70 -15.69 -3.50
N TRP A 114 3.88 -15.95 -2.99
CA TRP A 114 4.81 -16.91 -3.58
C TRP A 114 4.28 -18.33 -3.38
N SER A 115 3.88 -18.98 -4.48
CA SER A 115 3.19 -20.28 -4.46
C SER A 115 4.04 -21.44 -3.92
N HIS A 116 5.36 -21.31 -3.96
CA HIS A 116 6.33 -22.30 -3.48
C HIS A 116 6.72 -22.11 -2.02
N MET A 117 6.17 -21.11 -1.34
CA MET A 117 6.39 -20.79 0.07
C MET A 117 5.09 -20.98 0.87
N THR A 118 5.23 -21.42 2.11
CA THR A 118 4.13 -21.43 3.07
C THR A 118 3.65 -20.00 3.40
N VAL A 119 2.53 -19.87 4.09
CA VAL A 119 2.03 -18.57 4.57
C VAL A 119 3.07 -17.88 5.46
N LEU A 120 3.65 -18.61 6.42
CA LEU A 120 4.67 -18.07 7.33
C LEU A 120 5.90 -17.59 6.53
N GLU A 121 6.39 -18.41 5.60
CA GLU A 121 7.53 -18.04 4.76
C GLU A 121 7.25 -16.80 3.93
N ASN A 122 6.06 -16.68 3.34
CA ASN A 122 5.62 -15.47 2.63
C ASN A 122 5.66 -14.22 3.52
N VAL A 123 5.29 -14.34 4.79
CA VAL A 123 5.21 -13.20 5.72
C VAL A 123 6.59 -12.77 6.22
N ILE A 124 7.51 -13.72 6.48
CA ILE A 124 8.84 -13.40 7.01
C ILE A 124 9.87 -13.02 5.95
N GLU A 125 9.62 -13.26 4.68
CA GLU A 125 10.59 -13.08 3.59
C GLU A 125 11.15 -11.65 3.54
N ALA A 126 10.26 -10.66 3.51
CA ALA A 126 10.69 -9.27 3.45
C ALA A 126 11.32 -8.77 4.77
N PRO A 127 10.78 -9.01 5.96
CA PRO A 127 11.46 -8.71 7.22
C PRO A 127 12.90 -9.25 7.29
N VAL A 128 13.11 -10.50 6.91
CA VAL A 128 14.44 -11.11 6.97
C VAL A 128 15.38 -10.52 5.91
N HIS A 129 14.92 -10.39 4.66
CA HIS A 129 15.80 -10.04 3.54
C HIS A 129 15.91 -8.54 3.27
N VAL A 130 14.90 -7.73 3.62
CA VAL A 130 14.90 -6.27 3.43
C VAL A 130 15.29 -5.56 4.71
N LEU A 131 14.58 -5.83 5.84
CA LEU A 131 14.85 -5.18 7.12
C LEU A 131 16.05 -5.79 7.86
N LYS A 132 16.54 -6.96 7.40
CA LYS A 132 17.64 -7.73 8.06
C LYS A 132 17.28 -8.16 9.49
N THR A 133 16.00 -8.30 9.78
CA THR A 133 15.51 -8.80 11.08
C THR A 133 15.99 -10.24 11.29
N PRO A 134 16.50 -10.60 12.46
CA PRO A 134 16.85 -11.97 12.78
C PRO A 134 15.66 -12.91 12.59
N ARG A 135 15.87 -14.07 11.94
CA ARG A 135 14.79 -14.99 11.59
C ARG A 135 13.86 -15.38 12.76
N PRO A 136 14.36 -15.65 14.00
CA PRO A 136 13.48 -15.94 15.12
C PRO A 136 12.54 -14.78 15.50
N GLU A 137 13.02 -13.55 15.42
CA GLU A 137 12.26 -12.34 15.68
C GLU A 137 11.22 -12.11 14.56
N ALA A 138 11.62 -12.25 13.30
CA ALA A 138 10.71 -12.18 12.16
C ALA A 138 9.57 -13.22 12.26
N ILE A 139 9.85 -14.45 12.73
CA ILE A 139 8.84 -15.48 12.98
C ILE A 139 7.87 -15.04 14.07
N ALA A 140 8.38 -14.53 15.20
CA ALA A 140 7.51 -14.08 16.30
C ALA A 140 6.58 -12.95 15.86
N THR A 141 7.10 -11.94 15.14
CA THR A 141 6.29 -10.87 14.54
C THR A 141 5.26 -11.41 13.56
N ALA A 142 5.67 -12.31 12.67
CA ALA A 142 4.78 -12.92 11.68
C ALA A 142 3.64 -13.71 12.34
N GLU A 143 3.93 -14.49 13.37
CA GLU A 143 2.90 -15.24 14.11
C GLU A 143 1.90 -14.32 14.79
N ALA A 144 2.36 -13.23 15.42
CA ALA A 144 1.48 -12.22 16.01
C ALA A 144 0.58 -11.56 14.96
N VAL A 145 1.13 -11.19 13.80
CA VAL A 145 0.35 -10.60 12.71
C VAL A 145 -0.62 -11.61 12.12
N LEU A 146 -0.22 -12.87 11.93
CA LEU A 146 -1.10 -13.93 11.45
C LEU A 146 -2.26 -14.21 12.41
N GLN A 147 -2.06 -14.11 13.71
CA GLN A 147 -3.15 -14.17 14.71
C GLN A 147 -4.14 -13.03 14.51
N ARG A 148 -3.67 -11.80 14.32
CA ARG A 148 -4.52 -10.61 14.10
C ARG A 148 -5.42 -10.74 12.85
N VAL A 149 -4.90 -11.30 11.76
CA VAL A 149 -5.69 -11.50 10.53
C VAL A 149 -6.43 -12.85 10.49
N GLY A 150 -6.38 -13.64 11.58
CA GLY A 150 -7.05 -14.94 11.69
C GLY A 150 -6.48 -16.02 10.78
N MET A 151 -5.16 -16.02 10.56
CA MET A 151 -4.45 -16.94 9.67
C MET A 151 -3.41 -17.81 10.39
N TYR A 152 -3.28 -17.71 11.73
CA TYR A 152 -2.27 -18.42 12.50
C TYR A 152 -2.31 -19.95 12.29
N GLU A 153 -3.51 -20.55 12.35
CA GLU A 153 -3.72 -22.00 12.17
C GLU A 153 -3.42 -22.47 10.72
N ARG A 154 -3.20 -21.53 9.80
CA ARG A 154 -2.87 -21.78 8.39
C ARG A 154 -1.44 -21.38 8.02
N LYS A 155 -0.59 -21.05 9.00
CA LYS A 155 0.77 -20.54 8.77
C LYS A 155 1.66 -21.49 7.95
N ASP A 156 1.45 -22.80 8.11
CA ASP A 156 2.24 -23.84 7.43
C ASP A 156 1.59 -24.32 6.11
N TYR A 157 0.47 -23.70 5.69
CA TYR A 157 -0.21 -24.03 4.44
C TYR A 157 0.43 -23.28 3.27
N TYR A 158 0.38 -23.90 2.10
CA TYR A 158 0.74 -23.23 0.84
C TYR A 158 -0.46 -22.46 0.28
N PRO A 159 -0.23 -21.39 -0.52
CA PRO A 159 -1.30 -20.57 -1.11
C PRO A 159 -2.35 -21.37 -1.88
N SER A 160 -1.95 -22.44 -2.57
CA SER A 160 -2.86 -23.33 -3.32
C SER A 160 -3.90 -24.05 -2.46
N HIS A 161 -3.70 -24.14 -1.15
CA HIS A 161 -4.61 -24.80 -0.20
C HIS A 161 -5.49 -23.79 0.56
N LEU A 162 -5.51 -22.52 0.13
CA LEU A 162 -6.24 -21.45 0.79
C LEU A 162 -7.36 -20.90 -0.10
N SER A 163 -8.48 -20.49 0.50
CA SER A 163 -9.51 -19.72 -0.20
C SER A 163 -8.97 -18.33 -0.59
N GLY A 164 -9.62 -17.64 -1.53
CA GLY A 164 -9.24 -16.28 -1.94
C GLY A 164 -9.18 -15.31 -0.76
N GLY A 165 -10.19 -15.34 0.13
CA GLY A 165 -10.19 -14.51 1.35
C GLY A 165 -9.05 -14.83 2.31
N GLN A 166 -8.67 -16.12 2.44
CA GLN A 166 -7.50 -16.53 3.23
C GLN A 166 -6.20 -16.05 2.60
N GLN A 167 -6.05 -16.16 1.27
CA GLN A 167 -4.89 -15.66 0.56
C GLN A 167 -4.73 -14.14 0.71
N GLN A 168 -5.84 -13.40 0.63
CA GLN A 168 -5.82 -11.95 0.82
C GLN A 168 -5.45 -11.57 2.25
N ARG A 169 -5.97 -12.26 3.25
CA ARG A 169 -5.57 -12.02 4.65
C ARG A 169 -4.10 -12.35 4.89
N ALA A 170 -3.56 -13.39 4.25
CA ALA A 170 -2.13 -13.67 4.28
C ALA A 170 -1.30 -12.57 3.58
N ALA A 171 -1.79 -12.00 2.47
CA ALA A 171 -1.15 -10.87 1.80
C ALA A 171 -1.16 -9.60 2.67
N ILE A 172 -2.25 -9.35 3.42
CA ILE A 172 -2.32 -8.27 4.42
C ILE A 172 -1.31 -8.53 5.55
N ALA A 173 -1.20 -9.76 6.06
CA ALA A 173 -0.22 -10.13 7.08
C ALA A 173 1.21 -9.87 6.60
N ARG A 174 1.54 -10.25 5.36
CA ARG A 174 2.85 -9.97 4.75
C ARG A 174 3.16 -8.47 4.71
N ALA A 175 2.18 -7.65 4.37
CA ALA A 175 2.32 -6.21 4.36
C ALA A 175 2.55 -5.64 5.78
N LEU A 176 1.79 -6.12 6.76
CA LEU A 176 1.88 -5.69 8.17
C LEU A 176 3.20 -6.08 8.84
N ALA A 177 3.79 -7.23 8.48
CA ALA A 177 5.04 -7.70 9.06
C ALA A 177 6.24 -6.79 8.76
N MET A 178 6.13 -5.89 7.78
CA MET A 178 7.11 -4.84 7.49
C MET A 178 6.97 -3.62 8.40
N GLU A 179 5.96 -3.59 9.29
CA GLU A 179 5.64 -2.45 10.16
C GLU A 179 5.55 -1.12 9.40
N PRO A 180 4.76 -1.08 8.31
CA PRO A 180 4.73 0.09 7.42
C PRO A 180 4.12 1.30 8.12
N GLU A 181 4.59 2.48 7.73
CA GLU A 181 4.02 3.77 8.14
C GLU A 181 2.74 4.08 7.37
N VAL A 182 2.67 3.72 6.08
CA VAL A 182 1.49 3.87 5.24
C VAL A 182 1.20 2.57 4.50
N MET A 183 -0.06 2.15 4.48
CA MET A 183 -0.53 0.99 3.74
C MET A 183 -1.36 1.41 2.52
N LEU A 184 -1.03 0.88 1.36
CA LEU A 184 -1.73 1.11 0.11
C LEU A 184 -2.53 -0.15 -0.25
N PHE A 185 -3.84 -0.03 -0.40
CA PHE A 185 -4.74 -1.13 -0.78
C PHE A 185 -5.30 -0.89 -2.18
N ASP A 186 -4.96 -1.76 -3.13
CA ASP A 186 -5.42 -1.71 -4.52
C ASP A 186 -6.54 -2.73 -4.73
N GLU A 187 -7.79 -2.30 -4.56
CA GLU A 187 -9.00 -3.10 -4.72
C GLU A 187 -8.92 -4.47 -4.00
N PRO A 188 -8.70 -4.52 -2.68
CA PRO A 188 -8.33 -5.73 -1.95
C PRO A 188 -9.41 -6.81 -1.92
N THR A 189 -10.63 -6.52 -2.37
CA THR A 189 -11.77 -7.45 -2.39
C THR A 189 -12.26 -7.82 -3.78
N SER A 190 -11.78 -7.14 -4.84
CA SER A 190 -12.32 -7.30 -6.20
C SER A 190 -12.09 -8.68 -6.84
N ALA A 191 -11.11 -9.45 -6.34
CA ALA A 191 -10.83 -10.81 -6.81
C ALA A 191 -11.48 -11.91 -5.95
N LEU A 192 -12.40 -11.53 -5.02
CA LEU A 192 -13.01 -12.45 -4.07
C LEU A 192 -14.45 -12.75 -4.42
N ASP A 193 -14.89 -13.96 -4.06
CA ASP A 193 -16.30 -14.29 -4.02
C ASP A 193 -17.02 -13.39 -2.99
N PRO A 194 -18.27 -12.94 -3.27
CA PRO A 194 -18.99 -11.99 -2.41
C PRO A 194 -19.09 -12.41 -0.93
N GLU A 195 -19.20 -13.71 -0.66
CA GLU A 195 -19.27 -14.26 0.69
C GLU A 195 -17.96 -14.14 1.48
N LEU A 196 -16.82 -13.97 0.80
CA LEU A 196 -15.50 -13.83 1.42
C LEU A 196 -15.07 -12.37 1.64
N VAL A 197 -15.76 -11.43 0.99
CA VAL A 197 -15.46 -9.98 1.06
C VAL A 197 -15.51 -9.47 2.51
N GLY A 198 -16.57 -9.86 3.25
CA GLY A 198 -16.79 -9.38 4.62
C GLY A 198 -15.64 -9.68 5.59
N GLU A 199 -14.98 -10.85 5.45
CA GLU A 199 -13.84 -11.22 6.31
C GLU A 199 -12.62 -10.33 6.08
N VAL A 200 -12.35 -9.99 4.81
CA VAL A 200 -11.21 -9.13 4.44
C VAL A 200 -11.48 -7.68 4.87
N LEU A 201 -12.69 -7.16 4.62
CA LEU A 201 -13.07 -5.82 5.04
C LEU A 201 -13.03 -5.66 6.56
N LYS A 202 -13.39 -6.70 7.33
CA LYS A 202 -13.29 -6.70 8.79
C LYS A 202 -11.84 -6.53 9.26
N VAL A 203 -10.88 -7.18 8.60
CA VAL A 203 -9.45 -6.99 8.90
C VAL A 203 -9.01 -5.57 8.60
N ILE A 204 -9.35 -5.02 7.41
CA ILE A 204 -8.95 -3.66 7.05
C ILE A 204 -9.59 -2.63 8.00
N ARG A 205 -10.84 -2.85 8.43
CA ARG A 205 -11.51 -2.01 9.43
C ARG A 205 -10.78 -2.03 10.77
N SER A 206 -10.36 -3.20 11.26
CA SER A 206 -9.59 -3.25 12.52
C SER A 206 -8.26 -2.50 12.44
N LEU A 207 -7.62 -2.46 11.27
CA LEU A 207 -6.42 -1.67 11.05
C LEU A 207 -6.70 -0.14 11.08
N ALA A 208 -7.86 0.29 10.55
CA ALA A 208 -8.32 1.67 10.66
C ALA A 208 -8.58 2.06 12.13
N GLU A 209 -9.27 1.20 12.88
CA GLU A 209 -9.56 1.40 14.32
C GLU A 209 -8.28 1.45 15.17
N GLU A 210 -7.23 0.75 14.75
CA GLU A 210 -5.90 0.82 15.38
C GLU A 210 -5.10 2.08 15.01
N GLY A 211 -5.65 2.95 14.16
CA GLY A 211 -5.00 4.19 13.74
C GLY A 211 -3.90 3.97 12.70
N ARG A 212 -4.00 2.96 11.84
CA ARG A 212 -3.06 2.81 10.71
C ARG A 212 -3.38 3.82 9.62
N THR A 213 -2.35 4.49 9.10
CA THR A 213 -2.50 5.37 7.94
C THR A 213 -2.67 4.53 6.68
N MET A 214 -3.75 4.75 5.93
CA MET A 214 -4.09 3.91 4.79
C MET A 214 -4.65 4.71 3.61
N LEU A 215 -4.25 4.33 2.39
CA LEU A 215 -4.94 4.69 1.16
C LEU A 215 -5.62 3.44 0.61
N VAL A 216 -6.93 3.48 0.43
CA VAL A 216 -7.73 2.33 0.03
C VAL A 216 -8.49 2.62 -1.26
N VAL A 217 -8.07 2.00 -2.36
CA VAL A 217 -8.88 1.96 -3.58
C VAL A 217 -9.92 0.85 -3.41
N THR A 218 -11.20 1.20 -3.48
CA THR A 218 -12.28 0.22 -3.28
C THR A 218 -13.53 0.59 -4.08
N HIS A 219 -14.35 -0.41 -4.36
CA HIS A 219 -15.72 -0.25 -4.87
C HIS A 219 -16.77 -0.44 -3.76
N GLU A 220 -16.35 -0.81 -2.56
CA GLU A 220 -17.20 -1.04 -1.39
C GLU A 220 -17.61 0.28 -0.73
N MET A 221 -18.65 0.93 -1.25
CA MET A 221 -19.09 2.26 -0.81
C MET A 221 -19.48 2.31 0.67
N GLY A 222 -20.09 1.23 1.17
CA GLY A 222 -20.47 1.12 2.59
C GLY A 222 -19.25 1.13 3.49
N PHE A 223 -18.26 0.32 3.16
CA PHE A 223 -16.98 0.27 3.86
C PHE A 223 -16.24 1.60 3.81
N ALA A 224 -16.11 2.21 2.60
CA ALA A 224 -15.43 3.48 2.45
C ALA A 224 -16.03 4.58 3.36
N LYS A 225 -17.36 4.68 3.44
CA LYS A 225 -18.05 5.65 4.32
C LYS A 225 -17.81 5.42 5.81
N GLU A 226 -17.59 4.17 6.19
CA GLU A 226 -17.42 3.79 7.60
C GLU A 226 -16.00 4.05 8.11
N VAL A 227 -14.98 3.87 7.25
CA VAL A 227 -13.57 3.91 7.68
C VAL A 227 -12.82 5.18 7.30
N SER A 228 -13.34 5.98 6.34
CA SER A 228 -12.63 7.20 5.89
C SER A 228 -12.74 8.33 6.91
N THR A 229 -11.62 9.02 7.09
CA THR A 229 -11.48 10.23 7.93
C THR A 229 -11.66 11.51 7.12
#